data_b6a79d46497a3e4bec3019070ec1acf1
#
_entry.id   b6a79d46497a3e4bec3019070ec1acf1
#
_cell.length_a   1.000
_cell.length_b   1.000
_cell.length_c   1.000
_cell.angle_alpha   90.00
_cell.angle_beta   90.00
_cell.angle_gamma   90.00
#
_symmetry.space_group_name_H-M   'P 1'
#
loop_
_entity.id
_entity.type
_entity.pdbx_description
1 polymer ?
#
loop_
_entity_poly.entity_id
_entity_poly.type
_entity_poly.pdbx_seq_one_letter_code
_entity_poly.pdbx_strand_id
1 'polypeptide(L)'
;MDKRLEEATNKALGGGPAKYHEKLETQGKLFVRDRISLLVDDGSFVEDGLLARNDDDVLAADGVVTGRARVDGRAAMIIANDPTVKAGSWGRITVEKMIRALEAAYDELLPVFYLVDSAGARITDQIDLFPGRRGAGNIFYNQIRLSGRVPQICCLFGPSAAGGAYVPAFCDVVVMVEGRASMYLGSPRMAQIVVGETTTLEAMGGARMHCEVSGCGDALVTSDEEAIEWARGYFAYMPDHYRVKPPEYSGTPPDASINIAEVLPADASASYDMHRFIDGLIDEDSFFPIKRLFAKELIAGFGRLDGMPIGIVASQPAHLGGVLFVDSADKAARFMWICDAFNIPLLFLADVPGFMIGSQVEAQGIIRHGAKMVTAMAESTVPRISVIVRKAYGAGLYAFSGPGFRPEATIALPTAEIAVMGPEAAVNAVYFNVIEGLDEPERSEFIAAKRAEYAEDVDLYRLAAEVVVDAVIEATDLRSELIRRFAIAQRKDRTFSGRRHGIPPV
;
A
#
# COMPACT_ATOMS: atom_id res chain seq x y z
N MET A 1 -7.29 1.43 48.26
CA MET A 1 -6.94 0.49 47.21
C MET A 1 -6.28 -0.74 47.85
N ASP A 2 -6.55 -1.92 47.36
CA ASP A 2 -5.86 -3.13 47.85
C ASP A 2 -4.37 -3.01 47.48
N LYS A 3 -3.49 -3.06 48.51
CA LYS A 3 -2.03 -2.94 48.31
C LYS A 3 -1.45 -3.95 47.32
N ARG A 4 -2.00 -5.17 47.36
CA ARG A 4 -1.57 -6.21 46.42
C ARG A 4 -1.92 -5.87 44.96
N LEU A 5 -3.09 -5.27 44.74
CA LEU A 5 -3.50 -4.80 43.42
C LEU A 5 -2.63 -3.65 42.97
N GLU A 6 -2.32 -2.71 43.84
CA GLU A 6 -1.46 -1.56 43.54
C GLU A 6 -0.04 -2.00 43.15
N GLU A 7 0.57 -2.89 43.94
CA GLU A 7 1.91 -3.46 43.66
C GLU A 7 1.92 -4.22 42.31
N ALA A 8 0.93 -5.06 42.09
CA ALA A 8 0.81 -5.84 40.82
C ALA A 8 0.63 -4.93 39.60
N THR A 9 -0.19 -3.90 39.73
CA THR A 9 -0.44 -2.89 38.71
C THR A 9 0.84 -2.12 38.37
N ASN A 10 1.52 -1.59 39.38
CA ASN A 10 2.75 -0.82 39.20
C ASN A 10 3.85 -1.67 38.56
N LYS A 11 3.98 -2.94 38.97
CA LYS A 11 4.90 -3.89 38.34
C LYS A 11 4.59 -4.08 36.86
N ALA A 12 3.34 -4.33 36.49
CA ALA A 12 2.93 -4.54 35.10
C ALA A 12 3.11 -3.28 34.24
N LEU A 13 2.79 -2.10 34.79
CA LEU A 13 2.97 -0.81 34.12
C LEU A 13 4.45 -0.46 33.90
N GLY A 14 5.34 -0.89 34.79
CA GLY A 14 6.78 -0.64 34.71
C GLY A 14 7.49 -1.41 33.62
N GLY A 15 6.87 -2.47 33.06
CA GLY A 15 7.52 -3.31 32.05
C GLY A 15 8.68 -4.13 32.58
N GLY A 16 9.75 -4.26 31.79
CA GLY A 16 10.94 -5.02 32.15
C GLY A 16 11.94 -4.26 33.02
N PRO A 17 13.07 -4.89 33.39
CA PRO A 17 14.12 -4.27 34.21
C PRO A 17 14.70 -2.98 33.63
N ALA A 18 15.11 -2.02 34.49
CA ALA A 18 15.63 -0.69 34.15
C ALA A 18 16.71 -0.70 33.04
N LYS A 19 17.63 -1.65 33.08
CA LYS A 19 18.70 -1.80 32.07
C LYS A 19 18.17 -1.92 30.63
N TYR A 20 16.94 -2.42 30.43
CA TYR A 20 16.34 -2.53 29.11
C TYR A 20 15.67 -1.21 28.68
N HIS A 21 15.19 -0.42 29.62
CA HIS A 21 14.75 0.97 29.35
C HIS A 21 15.92 1.85 28.94
N GLU A 22 17.06 1.79 29.67
CA GLU A 22 18.30 2.48 29.30
C GLU A 22 18.79 2.07 27.89
N LYS A 23 18.61 0.79 27.54
CA LYS A 23 18.93 0.31 26.18
C LYS A 23 18.01 0.92 25.13
N LEU A 24 16.69 1.05 25.39
CA LEU A 24 15.77 1.71 24.47
C LEU A 24 16.16 3.16 24.24
N GLU A 25 16.45 3.92 25.31
CA GLU A 25 16.92 5.29 25.22
C GLU A 25 18.18 5.43 24.37
N THR A 26 19.17 4.56 24.59
CA THR A 26 20.40 4.52 23.81
C THR A 26 20.15 4.25 22.32
N GLN A 27 19.10 3.52 22.00
CA GLN A 27 18.67 3.21 20.62
C GLN A 27 17.72 4.28 20.04
N GLY A 28 17.35 5.31 20.80
CA GLY A 28 16.38 6.31 20.40
C GLY A 28 14.97 5.73 20.22
N LYS A 29 14.64 4.67 20.96
CA LYS A 29 13.32 4.03 20.94
C LYS A 29 12.46 4.47 22.10
N LEU A 30 11.17 4.62 21.86
CA LEU A 30 10.20 4.84 22.92
C LEU A 30 9.84 3.54 23.65
N PHE A 31 9.46 3.66 24.92
CA PHE A 31 8.83 2.58 25.66
C PHE A 31 7.44 2.26 25.08
N VAL A 32 7.01 1.01 25.18
CA VAL A 32 5.74 0.56 24.57
C VAL A 32 4.53 1.39 24.99
N ARG A 33 4.46 1.83 26.26
CA ARG A 33 3.34 2.63 26.75
C ARG A 33 3.39 4.07 26.25
N ASP A 34 4.57 4.62 26.01
CA ASP A 34 4.74 5.94 25.38
C ASP A 34 4.28 5.89 23.93
N ARG A 35 4.63 4.81 23.19
CA ARG A 35 4.13 4.56 21.82
C ARG A 35 2.60 4.49 21.79
N ILE A 36 1.99 3.78 22.74
CA ILE A 36 0.52 3.70 22.85
C ILE A 36 -0.05 5.09 23.16
N SER A 37 0.51 5.83 24.12
CA SER A 37 0.03 7.17 24.49
C SER A 37 0.09 8.18 23.35
N LEU A 38 1.09 8.08 22.45
CA LEU A 38 1.18 8.92 21.24
C LEU A 38 0.14 8.55 20.17
N LEU A 39 -0.26 7.28 20.13
CA LEU A 39 -1.20 6.79 19.12
C LEU A 39 -2.65 7.09 19.48
N VAL A 40 -3.01 6.94 20.77
CA VAL A 40 -4.41 6.94 21.20
C VAL A 40 -4.83 8.28 21.82
N ASP A 41 -6.11 8.55 21.79
CA ASP A 41 -6.69 9.73 22.45
C ASP A 41 -6.52 9.63 23.97
N ASP A 42 -6.23 10.76 24.60
CA ASP A 42 -5.97 10.85 26.05
C ASP A 42 -7.06 10.16 26.88
N GLY A 43 -6.63 9.26 27.78
CA GLY A 43 -7.52 8.55 28.69
C GLY A 43 -8.47 7.54 28.05
N SER A 44 -8.34 7.27 26.74
CA SER A 44 -9.21 6.35 26.01
C SER A 44 -8.78 4.88 26.09
N PHE A 45 -7.53 4.60 26.49
CA PHE A 45 -7.00 3.24 26.47
C PHE A 45 -7.51 2.40 27.65
N VAL A 46 -8.12 1.26 27.31
CA VAL A 46 -8.60 0.25 28.26
C VAL A 46 -7.82 -1.03 28.01
N GLU A 47 -6.86 -1.31 28.91
CA GLU A 47 -5.96 -2.46 28.78
C GLU A 47 -6.63 -3.77 29.19
N ASP A 48 -6.52 -4.79 28.37
CA ASP A 48 -6.94 -6.16 28.64
C ASP A 48 -5.71 -7.02 29.03
N GLY A 49 -5.82 -7.75 30.14
CA GLY A 49 -4.78 -8.67 30.59
C GLY A 49 -3.52 -7.98 31.14
N LEU A 50 -3.65 -6.81 31.75
CA LEU A 50 -2.56 -6.08 32.42
C LEU A 50 -1.77 -6.96 33.40
N LEU A 51 -2.46 -7.77 34.19
CA LEU A 51 -1.87 -8.63 35.23
C LEU A 51 -1.45 -10.01 34.71
N ALA A 52 -1.40 -10.22 33.39
CA ALA A 52 -0.91 -11.47 32.81
C ALA A 52 0.53 -11.75 33.27
N ARG A 53 0.78 -12.99 33.73
CA ARG A 53 2.09 -13.42 34.29
C ARG A 53 2.57 -12.60 35.48
N ASN A 54 1.64 -12.07 36.28
CA ASN A 54 2.00 -11.36 37.49
C ASN A 54 2.68 -12.26 38.56
N ASP A 55 2.60 -13.57 38.40
CA ASP A 55 3.31 -14.61 39.15
C ASP A 55 4.82 -14.72 38.81
N ASP A 56 5.27 -14.04 37.77
CA ASP A 56 6.68 -14.06 37.30
C ASP A 56 7.27 -12.64 37.35
N ASP A 57 8.44 -12.49 37.99
CA ASP A 57 9.04 -11.16 38.23
C ASP A 57 9.67 -10.52 36.98
N VAL A 58 9.83 -11.28 35.90
CA VAL A 58 10.47 -10.81 34.67
C VAL A 58 9.54 -10.83 33.45
N LEU A 59 8.27 -11.20 33.62
CA LEU A 59 7.29 -11.34 32.55
C LEU A 59 6.09 -10.39 32.71
N ALA A 60 6.35 -9.11 33.00
CA ALA A 60 5.31 -8.09 33.11
C ALA A 60 4.37 -8.10 31.87
N ALA A 61 3.06 -8.27 32.10
CA ALA A 61 2.03 -8.41 31.06
C ALA A 61 2.36 -9.44 29.94
N ASP A 62 3.30 -10.35 30.20
CA ASP A 62 3.91 -11.31 29.26
C ASP A 62 4.51 -10.69 27.99
N GLY A 63 5.02 -9.45 28.06
CA GLY A 63 5.71 -8.77 26.97
C GLY A 63 4.82 -8.29 25.83
N VAL A 64 3.50 -8.22 26.05
CA VAL A 64 2.54 -7.63 25.09
C VAL A 64 1.45 -6.86 25.83
N VAL A 65 1.21 -5.64 25.37
CA VAL A 65 0.11 -4.79 25.83
C VAL A 65 -1.02 -4.88 24.81
N THR A 66 -2.23 -5.21 25.26
CA THR A 66 -3.40 -5.34 24.39
C THR A 66 -4.58 -4.60 25.00
N GLY A 67 -5.40 -3.96 24.20
CA GLY A 67 -6.58 -3.26 24.72
C GLY A 67 -7.32 -2.48 23.64
N ARG A 68 -8.43 -1.89 24.02
CA ARG A 68 -9.25 -1.02 23.20
C ARG A 68 -8.91 0.44 23.49
N ALA A 69 -8.98 1.25 22.43
CA ALA A 69 -8.72 2.68 22.54
C ALA A 69 -9.56 3.48 21.54
N ARG A 70 -9.39 4.80 21.57
CA ARG A 70 -9.77 5.66 20.45
C ARG A 70 -8.51 6.22 19.78
N VAL A 71 -8.56 6.28 18.48
CA VAL A 71 -7.56 6.95 17.63
C VAL A 71 -8.33 7.96 16.78
N ASP A 72 -8.06 9.25 16.96
CA ASP A 72 -8.80 10.33 16.31
C ASP A 72 -10.34 10.20 16.51
N GLY A 73 -10.77 9.94 17.75
CA GLY A 73 -12.17 9.77 18.14
C GLY A 73 -12.78 8.41 17.77
N ARG A 74 -12.11 7.55 17.05
CA ARG A 74 -12.60 6.29 16.47
C ARG A 74 -12.09 5.09 17.24
N ALA A 75 -12.97 4.13 17.53
CA ALA A 75 -12.59 2.94 18.28
C ALA A 75 -11.60 2.04 17.51
N ALA A 76 -10.60 1.53 18.22
CA ALA A 76 -9.56 0.67 17.65
C ALA A 76 -9.06 -0.36 18.67
N MET A 77 -8.50 -1.46 18.17
CA MET A 77 -7.79 -2.47 18.95
C MET A 77 -6.28 -2.21 18.85
N ILE A 78 -5.59 -2.22 19.98
CA ILE A 78 -4.15 -2.04 20.08
C ILE A 78 -3.50 -3.35 20.51
N ILE A 79 -2.43 -3.75 19.78
CA ILE A 79 -1.58 -4.90 20.10
C ILE A 79 -0.13 -4.41 20.02
N ALA A 80 0.55 -4.28 21.16
CA ALA A 80 1.87 -3.66 21.23
C ALA A 80 2.88 -4.55 21.99
N ASN A 81 4.00 -4.90 21.33
CA ASN A 81 5.07 -5.65 21.99
C ASN A 81 5.91 -4.75 22.90
N ASP A 82 6.22 -5.24 24.09
CA ASP A 82 7.13 -4.59 25.03
C ASP A 82 8.56 -5.18 24.89
N PRO A 83 9.49 -4.51 24.21
CA PRO A 83 10.86 -5.01 24.04
C PRO A 83 11.66 -5.03 25.33
N THR A 84 11.22 -4.39 26.42
CA THR A 84 11.86 -4.46 27.72
C THR A 84 11.62 -5.81 28.43
N VAL A 85 10.57 -6.54 28.03
CA VAL A 85 10.18 -7.84 28.55
C VAL A 85 10.59 -8.94 27.58
N LYS A 86 11.70 -9.64 27.85
CA LYS A 86 12.23 -10.72 26.99
C LYS A 86 12.34 -10.33 25.52
N ALA A 87 12.73 -9.09 25.22
CA ALA A 87 12.83 -8.53 23.87
C ALA A 87 11.51 -8.64 23.08
N GLY A 88 10.36 -8.48 23.72
CA GLY A 88 9.02 -8.57 23.10
C GLY A 88 8.67 -9.96 22.56
N SER A 89 9.42 -11.00 22.97
CA SER A 89 9.22 -12.35 22.45
C SER A 89 7.93 -12.99 22.96
N TRP A 90 7.38 -13.91 22.15
CA TRP A 90 6.10 -14.55 22.42
C TRP A 90 6.24 -15.79 23.30
N GLY A 91 5.53 -15.80 24.41
CA GLY A 91 5.22 -17.00 25.20
C GLY A 91 3.75 -17.41 25.02
N ARG A 92 3.33 -18.44 25.76
CA ARG A 92 1.96 -18.95 25.67
C ARG A 92 0.91 -17.87 25.98
N ILE A 93 1.12 -17.06 26.99
CA ILE A 93 0.16 -16.03 27.39
C ILE A 93 0.23 -14.83 26.44
N THR A 94 1.40 -14.47 25.90
CA THR A 94 1.50 -13.48 24.82
C THR A 94 0.60 -13.87 23.64
N VAL A 95 0.71 -15.11 23.18
CA VAL A 95 -0.10 -15.64 22.07
C VAL A 95 -1.59 -15.60 22.39
N GLU A 96 -1.99 -16.02 23.60
CA GLU A 96 -3.40 -16.01 24.05
C GLU A 96 -3.95 -14.58 24.10
N LYS A 97 -3.19 -13.58 24.61
CA LYS A 97 -3.62 -12.18 24.63
C LYS A 97 -3.84 -11.64 23.21
N MET A 98 -2.90 -11.91 22.30
CA MET A 98 -3.03 -11.49 20.89
C MET A 98 -4.25 -12.13 20.23
N ILE A 99 -4.47 -13.44 20.40
CA ILE A 99 -5.65 -14.13 19.86
C ILE A 99 -6.93 -13.51 20.37
N ARG A 100 -7.05 -13.27 21.67
CA ARG A 100 -8.24 -12.66 22.29
C ARG A 100 -8.50 -11.25 21.76
N ALA A 101 -7.46 -10.45 21.59
CA ALA A 101 -7.58 -9.11 20.99
C ALA A 101 -8.09 -9.19 19.54
N LEU A 102 -7.58 -10.12 18.74
CA LEU A 102 -8.00 -10.30 17.35
C LEU A 102 -9.43 -10.86 17.21
N GLU A 103 -9.82 -11.79 18.11
CA GLU A 103 -11.19 -12.29 18.20
C GLU A 103 -12.16 -11.15 18.54
N ALA A 104 -11.80 -10.30 19.53
CA ALA A 104 -12.59 -9.13 19.89
C ALA A 104 -12.67 -8.10 18.74
N ALA A 105 -11.56 -7.81 18.08
CA ALA A 105 -11.55 -6.92 16.91
C ALA A 105 -12.44 -7.45 15.77
N TYR A 106 -12.49 -8.77 15.57
CA TYR A 106 -13.36 -9.38 14.58
C TYR A 106 -14.83 -9.22 14.92
N ASP A 107 -15.21 -9.45 16.16
CA ASP A 107 -16.61 -9.40 16.63
C ASP A 107 -17.12 -7.97 16.74
N GLU A 108 -16.27 -7.05 17.19
CA GLU A 108 -16.58 -5.65 17.43
C GLU A 108 -16.32 -4.75 16.20
N LEU A 109 -15.76 -5.30 15.10
CA LEU A 109 -15.39 -4.57 13.87
C LEU A 109 -14.42 -3.41 14.11
N LEU A 110 -13.38 -3.65 14.91
CA LEU A 110 -12.39 -2.65 15.26
C LEU A 110 -11.17 -2.70 14.34
N PRO A 111 -10.71 -1.57 13.77
CA PRO A 111 -9.38 -1.44 13.20
C PRO A 111 -8.31 -1.90 14.18
N VAL A 112 -7.25 -2.53 13.69
CA VAL A 112 -6.19 -3.07 14.54
C VAL A 112 -4.88 -2.36 14.26
N PHE A 113 -4.28 -1.80 15.30
CA PHE A 113 -2.93 -1.24 15.26
C PHE A 113 -1.96 -2.21 15.93
N TYR A 114 -0.96 -2.63 15.16
CA TYR A 114 0.13 -3.49 15.62
C TYR A 114 1.38 -2.64 15.82
N LEU A 115 1.82 -2.49 17.07
CA LEU A 115 3.05 -1.80 17.45
C LEU A 115 4.12 -2.86 17.71
N VAL A 116 4.89 -3.21 16.67
CA VAL A 116 5.72 -4.42 16.66
C VAL A 116 7.18 -4.11 16.98
N ASP A 117 7.70 -4.81 17.98
CA ASP A 117 9.13 -4.84 18.37
C ASP A 117 9.39 -6.16 19.09
N SER A 118 9.64 -7.26 18.33
CA SER A 118 9.61 -8.62 18.87
C SER A 118 10.71 -9.50 18.30
N ALA A 119 11.42 -10.17 19.20
CA ALA A 119 12.41 -11.20 18.83
C ALA A 119 11.78 -12.52 18.34
N GLY A 120 10.45 -12.60 18.20
CA GLY A 120 9.73 -13.80 17.76
C GLY A 120 9.39 -14.75 18.91
N ALA A 121 9.19 -16.03 18.62
CA ALA A 121 8.73 -17.02 19.59
C ALA A 121 9.82 -17.42 20.59
N ARG A 122 9.46 -17.58 21.87
CA ARG A 122 10.34 -18.18 22.89
C ARG A 122 10.50 -19.67 22.63
N ILE A 123 11.70 -20.09 22.21
CA ILE A 123 11.97 -21.49 21.86
C ILE A 123 11.75 -22.41 23.07
N THR A 124 11.99 -21.94 24.29
CA THR A 124 11.76 -22.69 25.54
C THR A 124 10.29 -23.04 25.78
N ASP A 125 9.38 -22.27 25.21
CA ASP A 125 7.93 -22.40 25.41
C ASP A 125 7.25 -23.02 24.18
N GLN A 126 8.00 -23.55 23.20
CA GLN A 126 7.52 -23.93 21.88
C GLN A 126 6.33 -24.92 21.90
N ILE A 127 6.31 -25.87 22.82
CA ILE A 127 5.25 -26.87 22.92
C ILE A 127 3.92 -26.20 23.30
N ASP A 128 3.96 -25.22 24.18
CA ASP A 128 2.77 -24.54 24.71
C ASP A 128 2.23 -23.43 23.83
N LEU A 129 3.12 -22.80 23.01
CA LEU A 129 2.72 -21.65 22.19
C LEU A 129 2.53 -21.96 20.71
N PHE A 130 3.14 -23.04 20.15
CA PHE A 130 3.24 -23.21 18.70
C PHE A 130 2.19 -24.15 18.10
N PRO A 131 2.08 -25.47 18.48
CA PRO A 131 1.32 -26.45 17.68
C PRO A 131 -0.17 -26.48 17.98
N GLY A 132 -0.64 -25.85 19.05
CA GLY A 132 -2.02 -25.95 19.53
C GLY A 132 -3.04 -25.17 18.71
N ARG A 133 -4.34 -25.50 18.85
CA ARG A 133 -5.43 -24.73 18.24
C ARG A 133 -5.43 -23.24 18.61
N ARG A 134 -4.95 -22.91 19.79
CA ARG A 134 -4.71 -21.55 20.26
C ARG A 134 -3.21 -21.23 20.30
N GLY A 135 -2.43 -21.84 19.43
CA GLY A 135 -1.02 -21.54 19.21
C GLY A 135 -0.81 -20.36 18.28
N ALA A 136 0.45 -20.02 18.02
CA ALA A 136 0.87 -18.86 17.21
C ALA A 136 0.21 -18.82 15.81
N GLY A 137 -0.03 -19.98 15.18
CA GLY A 137 -0.76 -20.05 13.90
C GLY A 137 -2.19 -19.50 13.95
N ASN A 138 -2.81 -19.47 15.14
CA ASN A 138 -4.15 -18.90 15.27
C ASN A 138 -4.14 -17.36 15.23
N ILE A 139 -3.01 -16.70 15.51
CA ILE A 139 -2.82 -15.27 15.29
C ILE A 139 -2.97 -14.99 13.79
N PHE A 140 -2.24 -15.72 12.94
CA PHE A 140 -2.30 -15.56 11.47
C PHE A 140 -3.69 -15.87 10.92
N TYR A 141 -4.34 -16.94 11.41
CA TYR A 141 -5.69 -17.26 11.02
C TYR A 141 -6.67 -16.12 11.30
N ASN A 142 -6.58 -15.48 12.46
CA ASN A 142 -7.43 -14.34 12.79
C ASN A 142 -7.08 -13.09 11.98
N GLN A 143 -5.79 -12.80 11.72
CA GLN A 143 -5.40 -11.70 10.83
C GLN A 143 -5.98 -11.88 9.41
N ILE A 144 -5.93 -13.11 8.88
CA ILE A 144 -6.53 -13.41 7.57
C ILE A 144 -8.06 -13.23 7.60
N ARG A 145 -8.73 -13.60 8.69
CA ARG A 145 -10.17 -13.35 8.86
C ARG A 145 -10.53 -11.87 8.95
N LEU A 146 -9.63 -11.06 9.48
CA LEU A 146 -9.77 -9.60 9.60
C LEU A 146 -9.44 -8.87 8.29
N SER A 147 -8.63 -9.47 7.41
CA SER A 147 -8.21 -8.88 6.13
C SER A 147 -9.42 -8.45 5.28
N GLY A 148 -9.43 -7.18 4.86
CA GLY A 148 -10.54 -6.58 4.14
C GLY A 148 -11.84 -6.40 4.96
N ARG A 149 -11.84 -6.79 6.24
CA ARG A 149 -12.97 -6.62 7.16
C ARG A 149 -12.82 -5.34 8.00
N VAL A 150 -11.62 -5.13 8.52
CA VAL A 150 -11.21 -3.93 9.25
C VAL A 150 -9.80 -3.55 8.83
N PRO A 151 -9.40 -2.28 8.88
CA PRO A 151 -8.02 -1.87 8.66
C PRO A 151 -7.06 -2.53 9.63
N GLN A 152 -5.94 -3.04 9.13
CA GLN A 152 -4.85 -3.62 9.90
C GLN A 152 -3.56 -2.85 9.61
N ILE A 153 -3.08 -2.08 10.57
CA ILE A 153 -1.98 -1.12 10.42
C ILE A 153 -0.82 -1.54 11.30
N CYS A 154 0.37 -1.71 10.72
CA CYS A 154 1.57 -2.09 11.45
C CYS A 154 2.59 -0.96 11.50
N CYS A 155 3.00 -0.57 12.71
CA CYS A 155 4.20 0.21 12.97
C CYS A 155 5.30 -0.75 13.45
N LEU A 156 6.35 -0.86 12.68
CA LEU A 156 7.49 -1.74 13.00
C LEU A 156 8.66 -0.91 13.50
N PHE A 157 8.93 -1.01 14.81
CA PHE A 157 9.93 -0.21 15.52
C PHE A 157 11.24 -0.97 15.78
N GLY A 158 11.21 -2.27 15.64
CA GLY A 158 12.33 -3.15 15.92
C GLY A 158 12.26 -4.43 15.08
N PRO A 159 12.88 -5.52 15.51
CA PRO A 159 12.80 -6.78 14.80
C PRO A 159 11.40 -7.38 14.83
N SER A 160 11.06 -8.09 13.75
CA SER A 160 9.97 -9.06 13.66
C SER A 160 10.53 -10.32 13.04
N ALA A 161 10.93 -11.27 13.89
CA ALA A 161 11.79 -12.39 13.51
C ALA A 161 11.00 -13.68 13.27
N ALA A 162 11.49 -14.53 12.37
CA ALA A 162 10.97 -15.84 12.05
C ALA A 162 9.46 -15.81 11.71
N GLY A 163 8.63 -16.64 12.36
CA GLY A 163 7.18 -16.60 12.20
C GLY A 163 6.56 -15.25 12.55
N GLY A 164 7.18 -14.46 13.44
CA GLY A 164 6.73 -13.11 13.76
C GLY A 164 6.72 -12.17 12.57
N ALA A 165 7.59 -12.36 11.57
CA ALA A 165 7.66 -11.54 10.36
C ALA A 165 6.36 -11.58 9.53
N TYR A 166 5.53 -12.59 9.71
CA TYR A 166 4.23 -12.68 9.05
C TYR A 166 3.18 -11.76 9.67
N VAL A 167 3.31 -11.33 10.94
CA VAL A 167 2.35 -10.39 11.54
C VAL A 167 2.30 -9.08 10.77
N PRO A 168 3.41 -8.35 10.53
CA PRO A 168 3.38 -7.19 9.65
C PRO A 168 2.98 -7.55 8.21
N ALA A 169 3.43 -8.67 7.67
CA ALA A 169 3.14 -9.05 6.28
C ALA A 169 1.64 -9.29 5.99
N PHE A 170 0.85 -9.67 6.98
CA PHE A 170 -0.61 -9.80 6.85
C PHE A 170 -1.37 -8.48 7.04
N CYS A 171 -0.72 -7.43 7.54
CA CYS A 171 -1.33 -6.11 7.67
C CYS A 171 -1.55 -5.46 6.29
N ASP A 172 -2.48 -4.52 6.22
CA ASP A 172 -2.74 -3.77 4.99
C ASP A 172 -1.54 -2.90 4.63
N VAL A 173 -0.93 -2.26 5.63
CA VAL A 173 0.27 -1.42 5.50
C VAL A 173 1.26 -1.66 6.63
N VAL A 174 2.55 -1.45 6.32
CA VAL A 174 3.67 -1.57 7.25
C VAL A 174 4.55 -0.33 7.13
N VAL A 175 4.58 0.50 8.17
CA VAL A 175 5.56 1.58 8.31
C VAL A 175 6.76 1.09 9.11
N MET A 176 7.97 1.33 8.61
CA MET A 176 9.22 0.80 9.17
C MET A 176 10.18 1.92 9.58
N VAL A 177 10.71 1.83 10.79
CA VAL A 177 11.70 2.79 11.29
C VAL A 177 13.10 2.42 10.80
N GLU A 178 13.73 3.29 10.04
CA GLU A 178 15.04 3.09 9.43
C GLU A 178 16.14 2.74 10.46
N GLY A 179 17.01 1.79 10.11
CA GLY A 179 18.13 1.36 10.94
C GLY A 179 17.75 0.61 12.23
N ARG A 180 16.44 0.43 12.51
CA ARG A 180 15.93 -0.25 13.72
C ARG A 180 14.93 -1.35 13.40
N ALA A 181 13.99 -1.10 12.49
CA ALA A 181 12.99 -2.07 12.08
C ALA A 181 13.59 -3.11 11.13
N SER A 182 13.20 -4.37 11.31
CA SER A 182 13.58 -5.45 10.41
C SER A 182 12.56 -6.57 10.41
N MET A 183 12.37 -7.20 9.24
CA MET A 183 11.57 -8.41 9.06
C MET A 183 12.43 -9.47 8.39
N TYR A 184 12.46 -10.70 8.91
CA TYR A 184 13.27 -11.79 8.34
C TYR A 184 12.84 -13.16 8.85
N LEU A 185 12.94 -14.18 8.00
CA LEU A 185 12.61 -15.57 8.38
C LEU A 185 13.74 -16.22 9.18
N GLY A 186 14.99 -15.97 8.81
CA GLY A 186 16.17 -16.47 9.52
C GLY A 186 17.17 -15.35 9.73
N SER A 187 17.92 -15.39 10.84
CA SER A 187 18.96 -14.39 11.11
C SER A 187 20.14 -14.52 10.14
N PRO A 188 21.02 -13.51 9.98
CA PRO A 188 22.25 -13.62 9.19
C PRO A 188 23.12 -14.83 9.60
N ARG A 189 23.16 -15.16 10.90
CA ARG A 189 23.84 -16.35 11.38
C ARG A 189 23.22 -17.65 10.85
N MET A 190 21.90 -17.70 10.74
CA MET A 190 21.20 -18.86 10.15
C MET A 190 21.46 -18.96 8.65
N ALA A 191 21.48 -17.83 7.93
CA ALA A 191 21.84 -17.79 6.51
C ALA A 191 23.27 -18.34 6.29
N GLN A 192 24.22 -17.94 7.12
CA GLN A 192 25.59 -18.45 7.06
C GLN A 192 25.65 -19.97 7.30
N ILE A 193 24.91 -20.48 8.28
CA ILE A 193 24.95 -21.93 8.63
C ILE A 193 24.24 -22.78 7.57
N VAL A 194 23.08 -22.32 7.05
CA VAL A 194 22.22 -23.16 6.21
C VAL A 194 22.59 -23.05 4.72
N VAL A 195 22.90 -21.84 4.24
CA VAL A 195 23.17 -21.60 2.81
C VAL A 195 24.56 -21.04 2.53
N GLY A 196 25.40 -20.85 3.55
CA GLY A 196 26.79 -20.36 3.42
C GLY A 196 26.88 -18.86 3.10
N GLU A 197 25.80 -18.10 3.21
CA GLU A 197 25.76 -16.67 2.90
C GLU A 197 26.22 -15.83 4.08
N THR A 198 27.18 -14.92 3.84
CA THR A 198 27.60 -13.90 4.81
C THR A 198 26.93 -12.59 4.45
N THR A 199 26.00 -12.13 5.29
CA THR A 199 25.23 -10.91 5.10
C THR A 199 25.01 -10.17 6.42
N THR A 200 24.51 -8.92 6.35
CA THR A 200 24.09 -8.15 7.53
C THR A 200 22.56 -8.23 7.68
N LEU A 201 22.06 -7.97 8.89
CA LEU A 201 20.61 -7.93 9.13
C LEU A 201 19.95 -6.82 8.28
N GLU A 202 20.59 -5.66 8.18
CA GLU A 202 20.08 -4.53 7.39
C GLU A 202 19.97 -4.88 5.89
N ALA A 203 21.00 -5.53 5.33
CA ALA A 203 20.98 -5.93 3.92
C ALA A 203 19.96 -7.04 3.62
N MET A 204 19.71 -7.94 4.58
CA MET A 204 18.85 -9.11 4.39
C MET A 204 17.39 -8.85 4.72
N GLY A 205 17.10 -7.99 5.69
CA GLY A 205 15.75 -7.80 6.22
C GLY A 205 15.51 -6.43 6.87
N GLY A 206 16.37 -5.45 6.62
CA GLY A 206 16.24 -4.09 7.16
C GLY A 206 15.12 -3.28 6.51
N ALA A 207 14.78 -2.18 7.17
CA ALA A 207 13.66 -1.32 6.76
C ALA A 207 13.82 -0.79 5.33
N ARG A 208 15.02 -0.29 4.99
CA ARG A 208 15.29 0.26 3.66
C ARG A 208 15.16 -0.80 2.58
N MET A 209 15.73 -1.99 2.79
CA MET A 209 15.61 -3.10 1.84
C MET A 209 14.15 -3.47 1.59
N HIS A 210 13.31 -3.52 2.63
CA HIS A 210 11.89 -3.84 2.48
C HIS A 210 11.07 -2.71 1.85
N CYS A 211 11.42 -1.46 2.07
CA CYS A 211 10.72 -0.31 1.47
C CYS A 211 11.16 0.01 0.04
N GLU A 212 12.39 -0.36 -0.36
CA GLU A 212 12.94 -0.03 -1.69
C GLU A 212 12.98 -1.22 -2.66
N VAL A 213 13.19 -2.45 -2.14
CA VAL A 213 13.52 -3.61 -2.97
C VAL A 213 12.46 -4.69 -2.92
N SER A 214 12.08 -5.17 -1.73
CA SER A 214 11.10 -6.27 -1.62
C SER A 214 9.64 -5.81 -1.67
N GLY A 215 9.38 -4.53 -1.46
CA GLY A 215 8.02 -4.00 -1.40
C GLY A 215 7.20 -4.47 -0.18
N CYS A 216 7.81 -5.09 0.83
CA CYS A 216 7.10 -5.49 2.05
C CYS A 216 6.78 -4.30 2.97
N GLY A 217 7.60 -3.24 2.95
CA GLY A 217 7.35 -2.00 3.67
C GLY A 217 6.60 -0.98 2.80
N ASP A 218 5.69 -0.24 3.40
CA ASP A 218 4.90 0.80 2.72
C ASP A 218 5.48 2.20 2.92
N ALA A 219 6.10 2.45 4.07
CA ALA A 219 6.78 3.70 4.37
C ALA A 219 8.05 3.48 5.19
N LEU A 220 9.07 4.29 4.90
CA LEU A 220 10.32 4.37 5.63
C LEU A 220 10.33 5.70 6.39
N VAL A 221 10.49 5.63 7.71
CA VAL A 221 10.51 6.79 8.61
C VAL A 221 11.73 6.73 9.52
N THR A 222 12.05 7.82 10.20
CA THR A 222 13.29 7.95 10.98
C THR A 222 13.09 7.76 12.49
N SER A 223 11.85 7.89 12.99
CA SER A 223 11.56 7.79 14.41
C SER A 223 10.27 7.02 14.72
N ASP A 224 10.07 6.68 15.99
CA ASP A 224 8.86 6.03 16.48
C ASP A 224 7.65 6.98 16.35
N GLU A 225 7.86 8.27 16.61
CA GLU A 225 6.86 9.32 16.48
C GLU A 225 6.37 9.46 15.04
N GLU A 226 7.30 9.56 14.08
CA GLU A 226 6.95 9.62 12.65
C GLU A 226 6.18 8.37 12.19
N ALA A 227 6.51 7.18 12.73
CA ALA A 227 5.78 5.96 12.41
C ALA A 227 4.33 6.01 12.90
N ILE A 228 4.12 6.55 14.09
CA ILE A 228 2.78 6.71 14.69
C ILE A 228 1.97 7.78 13.93
N GLU A 229 2.60 8.91 13.60
CA GLU A 229 1.98 9.96 12.79
C GLU A 229 1.57 9.42 11.40
N TRP A 230 2.46 8.69 10.74
CA TRP A 230 2.15 8.06 9.46
C TRP A 230 0.97 7.08 9.56
N ALA A 231 0.92 6.27 10.62
CA ALA A 231 -0.17 5.32 10.84
C ALA A 231 -1.53 6.03 11.07
N ARG A 232 -1.54 7.15 11.80
CA ARG A 232 -2.73 8.01 11.96
C ARG A 232 -3.12 8.65 10.63
N GLY A 233 -2.15 9.14 9.85
CA GLY A 233 -2.37 9.69 8.52
C GLY A 233 -3.02 8.68 7.57
N TYR A 234 -2.54 7.44 7.54
CA TYR A 234 -3.16 6.34 6.79
C TYR A 234 -4.60 6.09 7.28
N PHE A 235 -4.80 6.00 8.60
CA PHE A 235 -6.11 5.74 9.18
C PHE A 235 -7.15 6.83 8.86
N ALA A 236 -6.71 8.08 8.64
CA ALA A 236 -7.58 9.17 8.22
C ALA A 236 -8.26 8.95 6.84
N TYR A 237 -7.73 8.05 6.01
CA TYR A 237 -8.33 7.65 4.74
C TYR A 237 -9.17 6.38 4.84
N MET A 238 -9.07 5.62 5.93
CA MET A 238 -9.74 4.33 6.09
C MET A 238 -11.08 4.47 6.80
N PRO A 239 -12.10 3.64 6.45
CA PRO A 239 -13.30 3.50 7.26
C PRO A 239 -12.99 2.73 8.55
N ASP A 240 -13.91 2.69 9.49
CA ASP A 240 -13.80 1.82 10.67
C ASP A 240 -13.85 0.34 10.28
N HIS A 241 -14.64 0.00 9.27
CA HIS A 241 -14.77 -1.36 8.74
C HIS A 241 -15.43 -1.35 7.34
N TYR A 242 -15.35 -2.47 6.64
CA TYR A 242 -15.82 -2.63 5.24
C TYR A 242 -17.27 -2.26 4.96
N ARG A 243 -18.15 -2.14 5.96
CA ARG A 243 -19.58 -1.81 5.79
C ARG A 243 -19.86 -0.31 5.78
N VAL A 244 -18.90 0.52 6.13
CA VAL A 244 -19.07 1.97 6.19
C VAL A 244 -18.15 2.64 5.19
N LYS A 245 -18.47 3.87 4.84
CA LYS A 245 -17.62 4.68 3.97
C LYS A 245 -16.44 5.25 4.76
N PRO A 246 -15.32 5.54 4.10
CA PRO A 246 -14.23 6.29 4.71
C PRO A 246 -14.70 7.72 5.09
N PRO A 247 -14.03 8.37 6.06
CA PRO A 247 -14.41 9.70 6.52
C PRO A 247 -14.21 10.75 5.42
N GLU A 248 -15.23 11.56 5.20
CA GLU A 248 -15.16 12.75 4.34
C GLU A 248 -14.88 13.99 5.20
N TYR A 249 -14.14 14.94 4.66
CA TYR A 249 -13.81 16.21 5.32
C TYR A 249 -14.31 17.39 4.46
N SER A 250 -14.17 18.61 4.95
CA SER A 250 -14.41 19.79 4.12
C SER A 250 -13.36 19.83 3.01
N GLY A 251 -13.81 19.97 1.77
CA GLY A 251 -12.91 20.08 0.62
C GLY A 251 -12.08 21.36 0.66
N THR A 252 -10.86 21.28 0.17
CA THR A 252 -9.97 22.42 -0.07
C THR A 252 -9.67 22.54 -1.58
N PRO A 253 -9.38 23.75 -2.10
CA PRO A 253 -8.90 23.88 -3.47
C PRO A 253 -7.53 23.16 -3.61
N PRO A 254 -7.11 22.81 -4.83
CA PRO A 254 -5.75 22.34 -5.08
C PRO A 254 -4.74 23.48 -4.90
N ASP A 255 -3.44 23.13 -4.87
CA ASP A 255 -2.37 24.13 -4.80
C ASP A 255 -2.49 25.16 -5.94
N ALA A 256 -2.82 26.40 -5.57
CA ALA A 256 -3.03 27.48 -6.52
C ALA A 256 -1.74 27.92 -7.27
N SER A 257 -0.58 27.49 -6.81
CA SER A 257 0.71 27.74 -7.50
C SER A 257 0.94 26.81 -8.69
N ILE A 258 0.14 25.74 -8.83
CA ILE A 258 0.27 24.74 -9.89
C ILE A 258 -0.80 24.94 -10.94
N ASN A 259 -0.39 25.35 -12.14
CA ASN A 259 -1.24 25.26 -13.31
C ASN A 259 -1.14 23.87 -13.93
N ILE A 260 -2.16 23.03 -13.72
CA ILE A 260 -2.16 21.62 -14.15
C ILE A 260 -1.93 21.46 -15.67
N ALA A 261 -2.38 22.44 -16.49
CA ALA A 261 -2.17 22.39 -17.94
C ALA A 261 -0.70 22.63 -18.32
N GLU A 262 0.07 23.35 -17.52
CA GLU A 262 1.49 23.63 -17.76
C GLU A 262 2.42 22.53 -17.22
N VAL A 263 1.91 21.59 -16.42
CA VAL A 263 2.68 20.43 -15.96
C VAL A 263 3.01 19.49 -17.11
N LEU A 264 2.13 19.41 -18.10
CA LEU A 264 2.29 18.51 -19.24
C LEU A 264 3.18 19.18 -20.30
N PRO A 265 4.34 18.59 -20.65
CA PRO A 265 5.18 19.13 -21.69
C PRO A 265 4.51 19.04 -23.06
N ALA A 266 4.73 20.05 -23.91
CA ALA A 266 4.23 20.07 -25.29
C ALA A 266 4.82 18.92 -26.16
N ASP A 267 6.05 18.51 -25.85
CA ASP A 267 6.67 17.34 -26.49
C ASP A 267 6.18 16.06 -25.78
N ALA A 268 5.46 15.21 -26.51
CA ALA A 268 4.94 13.95 -26.01
C ALA A 268 6.03 12.94 -25.58
N SER A 269 7.28 13.13 -26.02
CA SER A 269 8.43 12.29 -25.62
C SER A 269 9.08 12.78 -24.32
N ALA A 270 8.86 14.03 -23.93
CA ALA A 270 9.45 14.59 -22.73
C ALA A 270 8.82 14.02 -21.45
N SER A 271 9.67 13.69 -20.47
CA SER A 271 9.22 13.24 -19.16
C SER A 271 8.78 14.39 -18.29
N TYR A 272 7.89 14.12 -17.34
CA TYR A 272 7.46 15.07 -16.31
C TYR A 272 7.13 14.32 -15.02
N ASP A 273 7.05 15.05 -13.92
CA ASP A 273 6.69 14.48 -12.62
C ASP A 273 5.16 14.50 -12.44
N MET A 274 4.55 13.33 -12.45
CA MET A 274 3.12 13.16 -12.26
C MET A 274 2.65 13.59 -10.85
N HIS A 275 3.53 13.64 -9.85
CA HIS A 275 3.16 14.18 -8.54
C HIS A 275 2.67 15.61 -8.65
N ARG A 276 3.34 16.46 -9.44
CA ARG A 276 2.88 17.84 -9.66
C ARG A 276 1.50 17.92 -10.33
N PHE A 277 1.19 16.97 -11.21
CA PHE A 277 -0.14 16.90 -11.83
C PHE A 277 -1.19 16.50 -10.78
N ILE A 278 -0.86 15.55 -9.91
CA ILE A 278 -1.73 15.14 -8.80
C ILE A 278 -1.96 16.30 -7.83
N ASP A 279 -0.91 16.99 -7.40
CA ASP A 279 -0.99 18.11 -6.44
C ASP A 279 -1.83 19.28 -6.98
N GLY A 280 -1.78 19.52 -8.30
CA GLY A 280 -2.65 20.50 -8.98
C GLY A 280 -4.10 20.03 -9.22
N LEU A 281 -4.40 18.74 -8.97
CA LEU A 281 -5.72 18.15 -9.23
C LEU A 281 -6.54 17.95 -7.96
N ILE A 282 -5.91 17.43 -6.89
CA ILE A 282 -6.58 17.05 -5.65
C ILE A 282 -6.59 18.20 -4.63
N ASP A 283 -7.22 17.99 -3.50
CA ASP A 283 -7.23 18.94 -2.39
C ASP A 283 -5.77 19.18 -1.91
N GLU A 284 -5.43 20.42 -1.63
CA GLU A 284 -4.09 20.82 -1.17
C GLU A 284 -3.64 19.97 0.03
N ASP A 285 -2.38 19.54 0.04
CA ASP A 285 -1.73 18.71 1.07
C ASP A 285 -2.44 17.36 1.35
N SER A 286 -3.35 16.92 0.48
CA SER A 286 -4.09 15.68 0.71
C SER A 286 -3.44 14.42 0.11
N PHE A 287 -2.31 14.52 -0.61
CA PHE A 287 -1.70 13.33 -1.18
C PHE A 287 -0.94 12.51 -0.14
N PHE A 288 -1.39 11.26 0.08
CA PHE A 288 -0.77 10.31 1.01
C PHE A 288 -0.19 9.11 0.23
N PRO A 289 1.12 9.09 -0.04
CA PRO A 289 1.75 8.07 -0.87
C PRO A 289 1.89 6.73 -0.13
N ILE A 290 1.67 5.63 -0.87
CA ILE A 290 1.92 4.25 -0.45
C ILE A 290 3.08 3.68 -1.27
N LYS A 291 4.06 3.03 -0.60
CA LYS A 291 5.26 2.46 -1.25
C LYS A 291 6.01 3.45 -2.16
N ARG A 292 6.22 4.67 -1.63
CA ARG A 292 6.87 5.76 -2.39
C ARG A 292 8.25 5.39 -2.93
N LEU A 293 9.00 4.55 -2.21
CA LEU A 293 10.36 4.15 -2.56
C LEU A 293 10.43 2.91 -3.46
N PHE A 294 9.36 2.13 -3.54
CA PHE A 294 9.26 0.89 -4.32
C PHE A 294 8.55 1.12 -5.64
N ALA A 295 9.04 0.53 -6.74
CA ALA A 295 8.44 0.61 -8.07
C ALA A 295 8.03 2.05 -8.42
N LYS A 296 9.01 2.95 -8.52
CA LYS A 296 8.82 4.41 -8.63
C LYS A 296 8.18 4.85 -9.95
N GLU A 297 8.17 4.00 -10.96
CA GLU A 297 7.51 4.22 -12.26
C GLU A 297 5.99 4.21 -12.17
N LEU A 298 5.45 3.79 -11.02
CA LEU A 298 4.02 3.82 -10.71
C LEU A 298 3.79 4.49 -9.36
N ILE A 299 2.87 5.44 -9.33
CA ILE A 299 2.39 6.11 -8.12
C ILE A 299 1.14 5.39 -7.63
N ALA A 300 1.11 5.07 -6.33
CA ALA A 300 -0.06 4.62 -5.61
C ALA A 300 -0.18 5.42 -4.32
N GLY A 301 -1.36 5.92 -4.02
CA GLY A 301 -1.59 6.71 -2.81
C GLY A 301 -3.03 7.19 -2.71
N PHE A 302 -3.37 7.73 -1.56
CA PHE A 302 -4.67 8.35 -1.33
C PHE A 302 -4.60 9.85 -1.58
N GLY A 303 -5.74 10.43 -1.90
CA GLY A 303 -5.93 11.87 -1.99
C GLY A 303 -7.36 12.23 -1.66
N ARG A 304 -7.71 13.51 -1.74
CA ARG A 304 -9.08 13.99 -1.57
C ARG A 304 -9.51 14.82 -2.77
N LEU A 305 -10.75 14.64 -3.18
CA LEU A 305 -11.43 15.48 -4.17
C LEU A 305 -12.65 16.07 -3.48
N ASP A 306 -12.60 17.37 -3.19
CA ASP A 306 -13.64 18.09 -2.44
C ASP A 306 -13.97 17.38 -1.11
N GLY A 307 -12.92 17.00 -0.37
CA GLY A 307 -12.99 16.30 0.91
C GLY A 307 -13.24 14.80 0.84
N MET A 308 -13.70 14.28 -0.29
CA MET A 308 -13.97 12.86 -0.50
C MET A 308 -12.65 12.09 -0.73
N PRO A 309 -12.35 11.05 0.05
CA PRO A 309 -11.15 10.23 -0.17
C PRO A 309 -11.25 9.42 -1.45
N ILE A 310 -10.15 9.38 -2.20
CA ILE A 310 -9.96 8.58 -3.41
C ILE A 310 -8.61 7.86 -3.35
N GLY A 311 -8.53 6.69 -3.97
CA GLY A 311 -7.28 6.00 -4.28
C GLY A 311 -6.80 6.41 -5.67
N ILE A 312 -5.52 6.77 -5.79
CA ILE A 312 -4.90 7.21 -7.04
C ILE A 312 -3.90 6.16 -7.48
N VAL A 313 -4.05 5.68 -8.72
CA VAL A 313 -3.07 4.84 -9.42
C VAL A 313 -2.63 5.61 -10.66
N ALA A 314 -1.38 6.05 -10.67
CA ALA A 314 -0.89 6.91 -11.74
C ALA A 314 0.46 6.42 -12.30
N SER A 315 0.66 6.60 -13.59
CA SER A 315 1.99 6.43 -14.19
C SER A 315 2.93 7.53 -13.70
N GLN A 316 4.23 7.22 -13.58
CA GLN A 316 5.27 8.22 -13.27
C GLN A 316 6.30 8.30 -14.41
N PRO A 317 6.06 9.14 -15.43
CA PRO A 317 6.95 9.23 -16.58
C PRO A 317 8.38 9.66 -16.27
N ALA A 318 8.60 10.35 -15.13
CA ALA A 318 9.94 10.72 -14.67
C ALA A 318 10.80 9.52 -14.26
N HIS A 319 10.18 8.34 -14.03
CA HIS A 319 10.86 7.11 -13.71
C HIS A 319 10.57 6.05 -14.78
N LEU A 320 11.61 5.56 -15.44
CA LEU A 320 11.52 4.51 -16.47
C LEU A 320 10.40 4.74 -17.52
N GLY A 321 10.07 6.03 -17.78
CA GLY A 321 9.03 6.41 -18.73
C GLY A 321 7.60 5.99 -18.35
N GLY A 322 7.35 5.59 -17.10
CA GLY A 322 6.05 5.06 -16.67
C GLY A 322 5.73 3.66 -17.21
N VAL A 323 6.72 2.91 -17.69
CA VAL A 323 6.56 1.52 -18.14
C VAL A 323 6.23 0.62 -16.96
N LEU A 324 5.32 -0.33 -17.13
CA LEU A 324 4.94 -1.28 -16.07
C LEU A 324 5.91 -2.47 -16.01
N PHE A 325 6.39 -2.76 -14.81
CA PHE A 325 7.22 -3.92 -14.47
C PHE A 325 6.48 -4.87 -13.53
N VAL A 326 7.13 -5.96 -13.13
CA VAL A 326 6.61 -6.93 -12.16
C VAL A 326 6.22 -6.24 -10.85
N ASP A 327 7.13 -5.43 -10.30
CA ASP A 327 6.95 -4.77 -9.02
C ASP A 327 5.88 -3.68 -9.05
N SER A 328 5.79 -2.91 -10.12
CA SER A 328 4.73 -1.91 -10.29
C SER A 328 3.35 -2.56 -10.46
N ALA A 329 3.27 -3.69 -11.15
CA ALA A 329 2.03 -4.46 -11.25
C ALA A 329 1.55 -4.97 -9.88
N ASP A 330 2.47 -5.48 -9.05
CA ASP A 330 2.17 -5.96 -7.70
C ASP A 330 1.78 -4.82 -6.74
N LYS A 331 2.51 -3.70 -6.79
CA LYS A 331 2.18 -2.48 -6.04
C LYS A 331 0.76 -2.00 -6.35
N ALA A 332 0.43 -1.87 -7.63
CA ALA A 332 -0.89 -1.43 -8.05
C ALA A 332 -1.99 -2.40 -7.64
N ALA A 333 -1.79 -3.71 -7.85
CA ALA A 333 -2.77 -4.73 -7.51
C ALA A 333 -3.12 -4.71 -6.01
N ARG A 334 -2.10 -4.68 -5.14
CA ARG A 334 -2.33 -4.62 -3.69
C ARG A 334 -3.05 -3.34 -3.28
N PHE A 335 -2.66 -2.20 -3.82
CA PHE A 335 -3.30 -0.92 -3.52
C PHE A 335 -4.78 -0.90 -3.95
N MET A 336 -5.10 -1.40 -5.14
CA MET A 336 -6.48 -1.50 -5.61
C MET A 336 -7.34 -2.41 -4.74
N TRP A 337 -6.80 -3.54 -4.26
CA TRP A 337 -7.50 -4.41 -3.31
C TRP A 337 -7.77 -3.72 -1.97
N ILE A 338 -6.86 -2.90 -1.45
CA ILE A 338 -7.08 -2.09 -0.24
C ILE A 338 -8.23 -1.10 -0.48
N CYS A 339 -8.19 -0.36 -1.58
CA CYS A 339 -9.24 0.60 -1.92
C CYS A 339 -10.62 -0.07 -2.05
N ASP A 340 -10.68 -1.21 -2.74
CA ASP A 340 -11.93 -1.94 -2.93
C ASP A 340 -12.49 -2.51 -1.62
N ALA A 341 -11.61 -3.09 -0.77
CA ALA A 341 -12.01 -3.64 0.53
C ALA A 341 -12.58 -2.55 1.46
N PHE A 342 -12.09 -1.33 1.36
CA PHE A 342 -12.44 -0.23 2.26
C PHE A 342 -13.26 0.89 1.62
N ASN A 343 -13.95 0.59 0.54
CA ASN A 343 -14.93 1.48 -0.09
C ASN A 343 -14.34 2.81 -0.62
N ILE A 344 -13.08 2.82 -1.02
CA ILE A 344 -12.39 4.01 -1.54
C ILE A 344 -12.45 4.00 -3.07
N PRO A 345 -13.10 4.99 -3.72
CA PRO A 345 -13.14 5.09 -5.18
C PRO A 345 -11.74 5.20 -5.79
N LEU A 346 -11.55 4.68 -7.00
CA LEU A 346 -10.26 4.65 -7.70
C LEU A 346 -10.21 5.65 -8.86
N LEU A 347 -9.19 6.48 -8.85
CA LEU A 347 -8.81 7.35 -9.96
C LEU A 347 -7.54 6.79 -10.63
N PHE A 348 -7.62 6.52 -11.92
CA PHE A 348 -6.48 6.14 -12.75
C PHE A 348 -6.01 7.32 -13.58
N LEU A 349 -4.71 7.64 -13.54
CA LEU A 349 -4.09 8.67 -14.36
C LEU A 349 -3.08 7.97 -15.28
N ALA A 350 -3.48 7.73 -16.54
CA ALA A 350 -2.71 6.95 -17.49
C ALA A 350 -1.77 7.84 -18.32
N ASP A 351 -0.48 7.57 -18.23
CA ASP A 351 0.54 7.93 -19.20
C ASP A 351 1.51 6.75 -19.30
N VAL A 352 1.02 5.66 -19.88
CA VAL A 352 1.67 4.35 -19.84
C VAL A 352 1.97 3.82 -21.25
N PRO A 353 3.25 3.62 -21.59
CA PRO A 353 3.64 3.05 -22.89
C PRO A 353 3.40 1.53 -22.99
N GLY A 354 3.01 0.88 -21.89
CA GLY A 354 2.72 -0.54 -21.80
C GLY A 354 3.48 -1.25 -20.70
N PHE A 355 3.44 -2.59 -20.72
CA PHE A 355 4.29 -3.43 -19.89
C PHE A 355 5.67 -3.59 -20.53
N MET A 356 6.70 -3.72 -19.69
CA MET A 356 8.06 -4.00 -20.16
C MET A 356 8.13 -5.34 -20.87
N ILE A 357 8.95 -5.42 -21.91
CA ILE A 357 9.20 -6.60 -22.72
C ILE A 357 10.66 -7.03 -22.62
N GLY A 358 10.93 -8.28 -22.92
CA GLY A 358 12.30 -8.83 -22.96
C GLY A 358 12.48 -10.03 -22.04
N SER A 359 13.50 -10.84 -22.32
CA SER A 359 13.73 -12.13 -21.67
C SER A 359 13.86 -12.06 -20.14
N GLN A 360 14.39 -10.94 -19.61
CA GLN A 360 14.56 -10.77 -18.18
C GLN A 360 13.21 -10.63 -17.45
N VAL A 361 12.32 -9.76 -17.93
CA VAL A 361 11.01 -9.55 -17.29
C VAL A 361 10.05 -10.71 -17.57
N GLU A 362 10.18 -11.37 -18.74
CA GLU A 362 9.45 -12.62 -19.02
C GLU A 362 9.85 -13.72 -18.01
N ALA A 363 11.14 -13.88 -17.75
CA ALA A 363 11.65 -14.83 -16.75
C ALA A 363 11.19 -14.51 -15.33
N GLN A 364 10.96 -13.23 -15.01
CA GLN A 364 10.38 -12.77 -13.73
C GLN A 364 8.86 -12.99 -13.68
N GLY A 365 8.20 -13.32 -14.80
CA GLY A 365 6.77 -13.59 -14.85
C GLY A 365 5.91 -12.35 -15.07
N ILE A 366 6.36 -11.38 -15.89
CA ILE A 366 5.61 -10.13 -16.17
C ILE A 366 4.17 -10.40 -16.62
N ILE A 367 3.91 -11.45 -17.40
CA ILE A 367 2.55 -11.82 -17.83
C ILE A 367 1.67 -12.17 -16.63
N ARG A 368 2.19 -12.96 -15.67
CA ARG A 368 1.46 -13.36 -14.46
C ARG A 368 1.17 -12.15 -13.57
N HIS A 369 2.16 -11.29 -13.33
CA HIS A 369 2.02 -10.11 -12.50
C HIS A 369 1.15 -9.03 -13.17
N GLY A 370 1.28 -8.85 -14.48
CA GLY A 370 0.37 -8.00 -15.26
C GLY A 370 -1.08 -8.49 -15.20
N ALA A 371 -1.29 -9.79 -15.35
CA ALA A 371 -2.62 -10.39 -15.19
C ALA A 371 -3.19 -10.19 -13.78
N LYS A 372 -2.35 -10.22 -12.72
CA LYS A 372 -2.74 -9.89 -11.34
C LYS A 372 -3.23 -8.46 -11.23
N MET A 373 -2.50 -7.48 -11.77
CA MET A 373 -2.90 -6.08 -11.78
C MET A 373 -4.24 -5.87 -12.49
N VAL A 374 -4.40 -6.45 -13.68
CA VAL A 374 -5.66 -6.38 -14.45
C VAL A 374 -6.80 -7.06 -13.70
N THR A 375 -6.55 -8.19 -13.01
CA THR A 375 -7.56 -8.87 -12.20
C THR A 375 -8.01 -8.00 -11.02
N ALA A 376 -7.07 -7.43 -10.25
CA ALA A 376 -7.39 -6.56 -9.12
C ALA A 376 -8.23 -5.35 -9.56
N MET A 377 -7.85 -4.73 -10.67
CA MET A 377 -8.59 -3.62 -11.27
C MET A 377 -9.99 -4.04 -11.71
N ALA A 378 -10.11 -5.16 -12.45
CA ALA A 378 -11.37 -5.62 -13.02
C ALA A 378 -12.37 -6.08 -11.94
N GLU A 379 -11.89 -6.71 -10.87
CA GLU A 379 -12.70 -7.17 -9.73
C GLU A 379 -13.14 -6.05 -8.80
N SER A 380 -12.49 -4.89 -8.86
CA SER A 380 -12.84 -3.74 -8.00
C SER A 380 -14.29 -3.32 -8.21
N THR A 381 -15.03 -3.29 -7.11
CA THR A 381 -16.46 -2.97 -7.05
C THR A 381 -16.72 -1.49 -6.75
N VAL A 382 -15.72 -0.79 -6.23
CA VAL A 382 -15.79 0.67 -6.02
C VAL A 382 -15.87 1.43 -7.35
N PRO A 383 -16.39 2.68 -7.35
CA PRO A 383 -16.35 3.52 -8.54
C PRO A 383 -14.92 3.71 -9.06
N ARG A 384 -14.75 3.61 -10.37
CA ARG A 384 -13.47 3.77 -11.07
C ARG A 384 -13.60 4.77 -12.19
N ILE A 385 -12.72 5.75 -12.24
CA ILE A 385 -12.61 6.68 -13.38
C ILE A 385 -11.19 6.58 -13.93
N SER A 386 -11.09 6.43 -15.25
CA SER A 386 -9.82 6.42 -15.98
C SER A 386 -9.64 7.73 -16.70
N VAL A 387 -8.52 8.40 -16.47
CA VAL A 387 -8.12 9.61 -17.19
C VAL A 387 -6.89 9.28 -18.02
N ILE A 388 -7.02 9.39 -19.33
CA ILE A 388 -5.91 9.25 -20.26
C ILE A 388 -5.23 10.61 -20.37
N VAL A 389 -4.11 10.76 -19.65
CA VAL A 389 -3.36 12.02 -19.59
C VAL A 389 -2.54 12.22 -20.86
N ARG A 390 -1.78 11.19 -21.28
CA ARG A 390 -1.06 11.15 -22.55
C ARG A 390 -1.16 9.75 -23.16
N LYS A 391 -0.18 8.89 -22.95
CA LYS A 391 -0.09 7.55 -23.56
C LYS A 391 -0.95 6.54 -22.82
N ALA A 392 -1.65 5.70 -23.57
CA ALA A 392 -2.32 4.51 -23.04
C ALA A 392 -2.20 3.40 -24.12
N TYR A 393 -1.06 2.69 -24.09
CA TYR A 393 -0.75 1.73 -25.14
C TYR A 393 -0.92 0.29 -24.70
N GLY A 394 -1.51 -0.52 -25.57
CA GLY A 394 -1.66 -1.96 -25.44
C GLY A 394 -2.34 -2.38 -24.13
N ALA A 395 -1.77 -3.37 -23.45
CA ALA A 395 -2.30 -3.83 -22.15
C ALA A 395 -2.13 -2.80 -21.02
N GLY A 396 -1.32 -1.74 -21.21
CA GLY A 396 -1.26 -0.60 -20.30
C GLY A 396 -2.61 0.11 -20.16
N LEU A 397 -3.31 0.34 -21.29
CA LEU A 397 -4.69 0.85 -21.28
C LEU A 397 -5.61 -0.02 -20.40
N TYR A 398 -5.47 -1.34 -20.50
CA TYR A 398 -6.28 -2.28 -19.71
C TYR A 398 -5.95 -2.21 -18.23
N ALA A 399 -4.67 -2.15 -17.88
CA ALA A 399 -4.20 -2.07 -16.50
C ALA A 399 -4.67 -0.80 -15.78
N PHE A 400 -4.87 0.30 -16.52
CA PHE A 400 -5.38 1.58 -16.02
C PHE A 400 -6.91 1.74 -16.22
N SER A 401 -7.65 0.65 -16.15
CA SER A 401 -9.12 0.64 -16.25
C SER A 401 -9.65 1.27 -17.53
N GLY A 402 -9.09 0.90 -18.68
CA GLY A 402 -9.56 1.39 -19.97
C GLY A 402 -11.02 0.99 -20.27
N PRO A 403 -11.61 1.51 -21.36
CA PRO A 403 -13.05 1.40 -21.65
C PRO A 403 -13.60 -0.03 -21.63
N GLY A 404 -12.80 -0.99 -22.08
CA GLY A 404 -13.17 -2.42 -22.11
C GLY A 404 -13.44 -3.03 -20.72
N PHE A 405 -13.00 -2.37 -19.65
CA PHE A 405 -13.20 -2.82 -18.25
C PHE A 405 -14.31 -2.05 -17.53
N ARG A 406 -15.09 -1.27 -18.28
CA ARG A 406 -16.32 -0.63 -17.82
C ARG A 406 -16.12 0.24 -16.57
N PRO A 407 -15.15 1.21 -16.58
CA PRO A 407 -15.13 2.26 -15.57
C PRO A 407 -16.39 3.10 -15.65
N GLU A 408 -16.70 3.90 -14.63
CA GLU A 408 -17.78 4.87 -14.64
C GLU A 408 -17.57 5.97 -15.68
N ALA A 409 -16.31 6.25 -16.02
CA ALA A 409 -15.95 7.05 -17.19
C ALA A 409 -14.50 6.78 -17.62
N THR A 410 -14.27 6.88 -18.92
CA THR A 410 -12.96 7.09 -19.53
C THR A 410 -12.90 8.51 -20.07
N ILE A 411 -12.06 9.35 -19.45
CA ILE A 411 -11.86 10.74 -19.82
C ILE A 411 -10.51 10.86 -20.52
N ALA A 412 -10.44 11.59 -21.61
CA ALA A 412 -9.20 11.89 -22.31
C ALA A 412 -8.87 13.38 -22.22
N LEU A 413 -7.62 13.73 -21.96
CA LEU A 413 -7.12 15.09 -22.21
C LEU A 413 -6.79 15.27 -23.69
N PRO A 414 -6.74 16.49 -24.23
CA PRO A 414 -6.37 16.72 -25.64
C PRO A 414 -5.00 16.16 -26.04
N THR A 415 -4.14 15.89 -25.07
CA THR A 415 -2.81 15.26 -25.22
C THR A 415 -2.85 13.73 -25.25
N ALA A 416 -4.04 13.10 -25.14
CA ALA A 416 -4.18 11.67 -25.01
C ALA A 416 -3.92 10.94 -26.34
N GLU A 417 -3.21 9.81 -26.23
CA GLU A 417 -2.94 8.90 -27.33
C GLU A 417 -3.32 7.46 -26.90
N ILE A 418 -4.28 6.88 -27.60
CA ILE A 418 -4.77 5.52 -27.34
C ILE A 418 -4.45 4.64 -28.53
N ALA A 419 -3.61 3.62 -28.35
CA ALA A 419 -3.18 2.75 -29.44
C ALA A 419 -2.80 1.35 -28.94
N VAL A 420 -2.67 0.39 -29.87
CA VAL A 420 -2.12 -0.93 -29.57
C VAL A 420 -0.64 -0.82 -29.15
N MET A 421 0.10 0.06 -29.83
CA MET A 421 1.50 0.39 -29.52
C MET A 421 1.83 1.78 -30.05
N GLY A 422 2.91 2.38 -29.57
CA GLY A 422 3.34 3.70 -30.05
C GLY A 422 3.69 3.69 -31.54
N PRO A 423 3.54 4.82 -32.25
CA PRO A 423 3.70 4.89 -33.71
C PRO A 423 5.03 4.34 -34.22
N GLU A 424 6.11 4.60 -33.51
CA GLU A 424 7.44 4.11 -33.88
C GLU A 424 7.55 2.58 -33.81
N ALA A 425 7.07 2.01 -32.71
CA ALA A 425 7.06 0.56 -32.52
C ALA A 425 6.12 -0.12 -33.51
N ALA A 426 4.96 0.48 -33.82
CA ALA A 426 3.98 -0.05 -34.77
C ALA A 426 4.56 -0.12 -36.18
N VAL A 427 5.16 0.96 -36.67
CA VAL A 427 5.78 1.01 -38.02
C VAL A 427 6.92 0.00 -38.14
N ASN A 428 7.79 -0.08 -37.13
CA ASN A 428 8.88 -1.05 -37.12
C ASN A 428 8.34 -2.50 -37.04
N ALA A 429 7.33 -2.80 -36.25
CA ALA A 429 6.79 -4.15 -36.14
C ALA A 429 6.13 -4.65 -37.44
N VAL A 430 5.38 -3.76 -38.11
CA VAL A 430 4.63 -4.13 -39.34
C VAL A 430 5.53 -4.14 -40.60
N TYR A 431 6.44 -3.18 -40.69
CA TYR A 431 7.21 -2.94 -41.92
C TYR A 431 8.70 -3.27 -41.79
N PHE A 432 9.12 -4.04 -40.79
CA PHE A 432 10.52 -4.38 -40.52
C PHE A 432 11.31 -4.79 -41.75
N ASN A 433 10.80 -5.80 -42.49
CA ASN A 433 11.48 -6.33 -43.68
C ASN A 433 11.56 -5.31 -44.84
N VAL A 434 10.58 -4.40 -44.95
CA VAL A 434 10.59 -3.33 -45.96
C VAL A 434 11.62 -2.30 -45.59
N ILE A 435 11.64 -1.87 -44.30
CA ILE A 435 12.57 -0.87 -43.78
C ILE A 435 14.02 -1.32 -43.90
N GLU A 436 14.32 -2.61 -43.65
CA GLU A 436 15.66 -3.17 -43.79
C GLU A 436 16.13 -3.20 -45.27
N GLY A 437 15.20 -3.28 -46.21
CA GLY A 437 15.51 -3.32 -47.66
C GLY A 437 15.65 -1.93 -48.31
N LEU A 438 15.40 -0.83 -47.58
CA LEU A 438 15.49 0.54 -48.06
C LEU A 438 16.80 1.21 -47.63
N ASP A 439 17.39 1.99 -48.54
CA ASP A 439 18.51 2.88 -48.24
C ASP A 439 18.04 4.29 -47.87
N GLU A 440 18.91 5.08 -47.23
CA GLU A 440 18.63 6.50 -46.99
C GLU A 440 18.76 7.31 -48.31
N PRO A 441 17.86 8.29 -48.61
CA PRO A 441 16.84 8.85 -47.70
C PRO A 441 15.47 8.14 -47.74
N GLU A 442 15.25 7.19 -48.69
CA GLU A 442 13.96 6.51 -48.89
C GLU A 442 13.42 5.82 -47.62
N ARG A 443 14.34 5.28 -46.81
CA ARG A 443 14.01 4.66 -45.51
C ARG A 443 13.33 5.68 -44.59
N SER A 444 13.93 6.83 -44.37
CA SER A 444 13.40 7.89 -43.49
C SER A 444 12.07 8.44 -44.00
N GLU A 445 11.91 8.63 -45.31
CA GLU A 445 10.66 9.08 -45.91
C GLU A 445 9.54 8.05 -45.75
N PHE A 446 9.83 6.76 -45.96
CA PHE A 446 8.87 5.67 -45.77
C PHE A 446 8.40 5.58 -44.32
N ILE A 447 9.34 5.62 -43.36
CA ILE A 447 9.00 5.60 -41.91
C ILE A 447 8.13 6.80 -41.57
N ALA A 448 8.48 7.99 -42.02
CA ALA A 448 7.70 9.21 -41.73
C ALA A 448 6.27 9.13 -42.33
N ALA A 449 6.13 8.66 -43.55
CA ALA A 449 4.82 8.48 -44.19
C ALA A 449 3.96 7.47 -43.44
N LYS A 450 4.53 6.33 -43.03
CA LYS A 450 3.78 5.30 -42.29
C LYS A 450 3.43 5.71 -40.89
N ARG A 451 4.26 6.54 -40.20
CA ARG A 451 3.91 7.15 -38.92
C ARG A 451 2.74 8.11 -39.05
N ALA A 452 2.71 8.94 -40.11
CA ALA A 452 1.60 9.87 -40.35
C ALA A 452 0.28 9.11 -40.59
N GLU A 453 0.33 8.05 -41.46
CA GLU A 453 -0.84 7.18 -41.71
C GLU A 453 -1.34 6.53 -40.41
N TYR A 454 -0.45 6.01 -39.54
CA TYR A 454 -0.81 5.41 -38.27
C TYR A 454 -1.41 6.44 -37.32
N ALA A 455 -0.90 7.68 -37.28
CA ALA A 455 -1.42 8.75 -36.44
C ALA A 455 -2.87 9.13 -36.80
N GLU A 456 -3.27 9.06 -38.09
CA GLU A 456 -4.68 9.28 -38.49
C GLU A 456 -5.62 8.20 -37.96
N ASP A 457 -5.15 6.95 -37.86
CA ASP A 457 -5.96 5.82 -37.34
C ASP A 457 -6.20 5.89 -35.82
N VAL A 458 -5.29 6.52 -35.09
CA VAL A 458 -5.36 6.66 -33.61
C VAL A 458 -5.74 8.08 -33.16
N ASP A 459 -6.29 8.89 -34.05
CA ASP A 459 -6.74 10.25 -33.75
C ASP A 459 -7.78 10.26 -32.62
N LEU A 460 -7.54 11.06 -31.59
CA LEU A 460 -8.38 11.11 -30.41
C LEU A 460 -9.83 11.51 -30.70
N TYR A 461 -10.03 12.46 -31.60
CA TYR A 461 -11.38 12.94 -31.92
C TYR A 461 -12.17 11.92 -32.74
N ARG A 462 -11.49 11.14 -33.57
CA ARG A 462 -12.08 9.98 -34.22
C ARG A 462 -12.50 8.92 -33.21
N LEU A 463 -11.63 8.61 -32.24
CA LEU A 463 -11.96 7.67 -31.16
C LEU A 463 -13.13 8.19 -30.30
N ALA A 464 -13.19 9.48 -30.03
CA ALA A 464 -14.32 10.09 -29.33
C ALA A 464 -15.63 10.04 -30.14
N ALA A 465 -15.57 10.22 -31.46
CA ALA A 465 -16.73 10.07 -32.35
C ALA A 465 -17.28 8.63 -32.37
N GLU A 466 -16.42 7.64 -32.17
CA GLU A 466 -16.80 6.22 -32.03
C GLU A 466 -17.17 5.82 -30.57
N VAL A 467 -17.28 6.80 -29.66
CA VAL A 467 -17.63 6.60 -28.24
C VAL A 467 -16.61 5.67 -27.51
N VAL A 468 -15.35 5.68 -27.92
CA VAL A 468 -14.28 4.96 -27.20
C VAL A 468 -13.96 5.63 -25.87
N VAL A 469 -14.08 6.96 -25.79
CA VAL A 469 -13.96 7.74 -24.56
C VAL A 469 -15.26 8.48 -24.29
N ASP A 470 -15.59 8.66 -23.00
CA ASP A 470 -16.84 9.32 -22.58
C ASP A 470 -16.76 10.85 -22.65
N ALA A 471 -15.57 11.42 -22.59
CA ALA A 471 -15.33 12.85 -22.71
C ALA A 471 -13.89 13.15 -23.11
N VAL A 472 -13.72 14.23 -23.89
CA VAL A 472 -12.44 14.89 -24.10
C VAL A 472 -12.55 16.27 -23.46
N ILE A 473 -11.69 16.57 -22.48
CA ILE A 473 -11.77 17.80 -21.68
C ILE A 473 -10.39 18.41 -21.46
N GLU A 474 -10.34 19.71 -21.26
CA GLU A 474 -9.12 20.41 -20.88
C GLU A 474 -8.69 20.02 -19.45
N ALA A 475 -7.38 20.03 -19.20
CA ALA A 475 -6.84 19.68 -17.88
C ALA A 475 -7.38 20.59 -16.77
N THR A 476 -7.64 21.86 -17.06
CA THR A 476 -8.22 22.86 -16.13
C THR A 476 -9.62 22.51 -15.66
N ASP A 477 -10.39 21.77 -16.45
CA ASP A 477 -11.77 21.37 -16.13
C ASP A 477 -11.84 19.99 -15.45
N LEU A 478 -10.72 19.24 -15.45
CA LEU A 478 -10.66 17.86 -15.01
C LEU A 478 -11.13 17.67 -13.56
N ARG A 479 -10.68 18.52 -12.63
CA ARG A 479 -11.09 18.43 -11.23
C ARG A 479 -12.60 18.52 -11.06
N SER A 480 -13.22 19.53 -11.66
CA SER A 480 -14.67 19.74 -11.55
C SER A 480 -15.47 18.59 -12.14
N GLU A 481 -14.97 18.00 -13.23
CA GLU A 481 -15.58 16.84 -13.87
C GLU A 481 -15.48 15.59 -13.00
N LEU A 482 -14.32 15.32 -12.40
CA LEU A 482 -14.11 14.19 -11.50
C LEU A 482 -15.00 14.28 -10.27
N ILE A 483 -15.11 15.45 -9.63
CA ILE A 483 -15.98 15.67 -8.46
C ILE A 483 -17.43 15.32 -8.81
N ARG A 484 -17.95 15.83 -9.94
CA ARG A 484 -19.34 15.55 -10.38
C ARG A 484 -19.56 14.06 -10.65
N ARG A 485 -18.63 13.41 -11.36
CA ARG A 485 -18.78 11.99 -11.74
C ARG A 485 -18.67 11.08 -10.53
N PHE A 486 -17.70 11.28 -9.65
CA PHE A 486 -17.59 10.48 -8.43
C PHE A 486 -18.78 10.65 -7.49
N ALA A 487 -19.32 11.87 -7.34
CA ALA A 487 -20.51 12.12 -6.54
C ALA A 487 -21.73 11.29 -7.02
N ILE A 488 -21.90 11.14 -8.34
CA ILE A 488 -22.95 10.31 -8.92
C ILE A 488 -22.63 8.82 -8.78
N ALA A 489 -21.39 8.44 -9.05
CA ALA A 489 -20.92 7.05 -9.08
C ALA A 489 -20.94 6.37 -7.70
N GLN A 490 -20.99 7.13 -6.61
CA GLN A 490 -21.16 6.58 -5.26
C GLN A 490 -22.44 5.73 -5.07
N ARG A 491 -23.40 5.81 -6.00
CA ARG A 491 -24.63 5.01 -6.01
C ARG A 491 -24.47 3.65 -6.71
N LYS A 492 -23.30 3.35 -7.25
CA LYS A 492 -23.02 2.09 -7.97
C LYS A 492 -23.35 0.88 -7.09
N ASP A 493 -24.05 -0.10 -7.68
CA ASP A 493 -24.16 -1.43 -7.09
C ASP A 493 -22.77 -2.11 -7.08
N ARG A 494 -22.32 -2.49 -5.91
CA ARG A 494 -20.97 -3.00 -5.66
C ARG A 494 -20.89 -4.52 -5.69
N THR A 495 -21.61 -5.15 -6.60
CA THR A 495 -21.55 -6.59 -6.79
C THR A 495 -20.77 -6.92 -8.05
N PHE A 496 -19.60 -7.56 -7.93
CA PHE A 496 -18.83 -8.02 -9.10
C PHE A 496 -19.38 -9.32 -9.66
N SER A 497 -19.50 -10.36 -8.82
CA SER A 497 -20.07 -11.65 -9.24
C SER A 497 -20.58 -12.44 -8.03
N GLY A 498 -21.47 -13.42 -8.28
CA GLY A 498 -22.02 -14.31 -7.25
C GLY A 498 -21.08 -15.44 -6.77
N ARG A 499 -19.80 -15.43 -7.12
CA ARG A 499 -18.80 -16.40 -6.70
C ARG A 499 -18.29 -16.14 -5.28
N ARG A 500 -17.73 -17.18 -4.61
CA ARG A 500 -17.16 -17.05 -3.27
C ARG A 500 -15.87 -16.20 -3.26
N HIS A 501 -15.00 -16.38 -4.26
CA HIS A 501 -13.76 -15.60 -4.50
C HIS A 501 -13.27 -15.84 -5.93
N GLY A 502 -12.38 -15.00 -6.42
CA GLY A 502 -11.62 -15.23 -7.64
C GLY A 502 -10.49 -16.24 -7.44
N ILE A 503 -9.83 -16.60 -8.53
CA ILE A 503 -8.52 -17.26 -8.51
C ILE A 503 -7.53 -16.26 -9.08
N PRO A 504 -6.84 -15.47 -8.21
CA PRO A 504 -5.92 -14.46 -8.70
C PRO A 504 -4.71 -15.14 -9.38
N PRO A 505 -4.21 -14.59 -10.48
CA PRO A 505 -2.98 -15.06 -11.10
C PRO A 505 -1.78 -14.64 -10.24
N VAL A 506 -1.11 -15.60 -9.60
CA VAL A 506 0.02 -15.41 -8.66
C VAL A 506 1.25 -16.22 -9.07
#